data_e752d6b97c8b9507a9b38120316e1e5c
#
_entry.id   e752d6b97c8b9507a9b38120316e1e5c
#
_cell.length_a   1.000
_cell.length_b   1.000
_cell.length_c   1.000
_cell.angle_alpha   90.00
_cell.angle_beta   90.00
_cell.angle_gamma   90.00
#
_symmetry.space_group_name_H-M   'P 1'
#
loop_
_entity.id
_entity.type
_entity.pdbx_description
1 polymer ?
#
loop_
_entity_poly.entity_id
_entity_poly.type
_entity_poly.pdbx_seq_one_letter_code
_entity_poly.pdbx_strand_id
1 'polypeptide(L)' 'MSNGTVKFFNESKGFGFIKDANSSKEYFVHSSGLTESINENDEVTFDLQEGKKGLNAVNVKVI' A
#
# COMPACT_ATOMS: atom_id res chain seq x y z
N MET A 1 -2.76 11.51 5.56
CA MET A 1 -2.09 10.64 4.58
C MET A 1 -0.76 10.16 5.11
N SER A 2 -0.43 8.93 4.83
CA SER A 2 0.84 8.35 5.22
C SER A 2 1.72 8.16 4.01
N ASN A 3 3.01 8.10 4.23
CA ASN A 3 3.98 7.85 3.16
C ASN A 3 4.65 6.51 3.40
N GLY A 4 4.97 5.83 2.34
CA GLY A 4 5.66 4.56 2.44
C GLY A 4 6.30 4.14 1.14
N THR A 5 6.88 2.94 1.16
CA THR A 5 7.53 2.35 -0.01
C THR A 5 6.87 1.01 -0.27
N VAL A 6 6.55 0.74 -1.52
CA VAL A 6 5.97 -0.55 -1.90
C VAL A 6 7.03 -1.63 -1.70
N LYS A 7 6.73 -2.58 -0.83
CA LYS A 7 7.62 -3.71 -0.60
C LYS A 7 7.53 -4.71 -1.76
N PHE A 8 6.32 -5.05 -2.14
CA PHE A 8 6.05 -5.79 -3.36
C PHE A 8 4.58 -5.65 -3.72
N PHE A 9 4.25 -5.93 -4.96
CA PHE A 9 2.86 -5.98 -5.39
C PHE A 9 2.71 -7.07 -6.44
N ASN A 10 1.76 -7.97 -6.21
CA ASN A 10 1.47 -9.06 -7.13
C ASN A 10 0.21 -8.74 -7.93
N GLU A 11 0.41 -8.31 -9.17
CA GLU A 11 -0.70 -7.92 -10.04
C GLU A 11 -1.62 -9.09 -10.38
N SER A 12 -1.07 -10.29 -10.49
CA SER A 12 -1.86 -11.47 -10.81
C SER A 12 -2.86 -11.80 -9.71
N LYS A 13 -2.47 -11.60 -8.46
CA LYS A 13 -3.33 -11.85 -7.31
C LYS A 13 -4.04 -10.60 -6.80
N GLY A 14 -3.59 -9.43 -7.25
CA GLY A 14 -4.21 -8.17 -6.91
C GLY A 14 -3.95 -7.68 -5.50
N PHE A 15 -2.79 -7.97 -4.91
CA PHE A 15 -2.44 -7.49 -3.59
C PHE A 15 -0.94 -7.30 -3.42
N GLY A 16 -0.57 -6.56 -2.39
CA GLY A 16 0.82 -6.33 -2.04
C GLY A 16 0.94 -5.76 -0.64
N PHE A 17 2.15 -5.30 -0.32
CA PHE A 17 2.43 -4.67 0.97
C PHE A 17 3.19 -3.38 0.78
N ILE A 18 2.88 -2.40 1.63
CA ILE A 18 3.57 -1.12 1.67
C ILE A 18 4.20 -0.99 3.04
N LYS A 19 5.50 -0.66 3.06
CA LYS A 19 6.21 -0.41 4.30
C LYS A 19 6.08 1.07 4.65
N ASP A 20 5.65 1.36 5.88
CA ASP A 20 5.51 2.73 6.36
C ASP A 20 6.89 3.40 6.44
N ALA A 21 7.00 4.61 5.92
CA ALA A 21 8.27 5.35 5.95
C ALA A 21 8.68 5.77 7.35
N ASN A 22 7.72 5.91 8.26
CA ASN A 22 7.97 6.41 9.61
C ASN A 22 8.04 5.32 10.68
N SER A 23 7.89 4.07 10.27
CA SER A 23 7.95 2.94 11.21
C SER A 23 8.36 1.69 10.44
N SER A 24 8.53 0.59 11.17
CA SER A 24 8.83 -0.69 10.53
C SER A 24 7.58 -1.50 10.19
N LYS A 25 6.40 -0.90 10.34
CA LYS A 25 5.14 -1.58 10.07
C LYS A 25 4.90 -1.71 8.57
N GLU A 26 4.22 -2.78 8.20
CA GLU A 26 3.81 -3.05 6.83
C GLU A 26 2.29 -3.10 6.79
N TYR A 27 1.72 -2.59 5.71
CA TYR A 27 0.28 -2.57 5.53
C TYR A 27 -0.09 -3.29 4.25
N PHE A 28 -1.17 -4.06 4.33
CA PHE A 28 -1.72 -4.76 3.19
C PHE A 28 -2.38 -3.76 2.25
N VAL A 29 -2.16 -3.94 0.95
CA VAL A 29 -2.84 -3.15 -0.08
C VAL A 29 -3.47 -4.08 -1.09
N HIS A 30 -4.74 -3.85 -1.40
CA HIS A 30 -5.46 -4.58 -2.43
C HIS A 30 -5.56 -3.72 -3.68
N SER A 31 -5.63 -4.33 -4.85
CA SER A 31 -5.71 -3.60 -6.10
C SER A 31 -6.87 -2.60 -6.15
N SER A 32 -7.97 -2.91 -5.47
CA SER A 32 -9.11 -2.01 -5.38
C SER A 32 -8.81 -0.74 -4.57
N GLY A 33 -7.77 -0.74 -3.77
CA GLY A 33 -7.35 0.44 -3.00
C GLY A 33 -6.37 1.33 -3.73
N LEU A 34 -5.98 0.96 -4.95
CA LEU A 34 -5.04 1.75 -5.74
C LEU A 34 -5.79 2.76 -6.59
N THR A 35 -5.22 3.96 -6.71
CA THR A 35 -5.71 4.95 -7.65
C THR A 35 -4.95 4.89 -8.96
N GLU A 36 -3.80 4.22 -8.95
CA GLU A 36 -2.97 4.01 -10.13
C GLU A 36 -2.09 2.78 -9.93
N SER A 37 -1.44 2.32 -10.97
CA SER A 37 -0.53 1.17 -10.89
C SER A 37 0.69 1.52 -10.06
N ILE A 38 1.11 0.57 -9.23
CA ILE A 38 2.31 0.71 -8.42
C ILE A 38 3.26 -0.45 -8.70
N ASN A 39 4.54 -0.22 -8.44
CA ASN A 39 5.58 -1.22 -8.64
C ASN A 39 6.40 -1.37 -7.36
N GLU A 40 7.14 -2.47 -7.28
CA GLU A 40 8.07 -2.69 -6.17
C GLU A 40 9.02 -1.52 -6.04
N ASN A 41 9.25 -1.09 -4.81
CA ASN A 41 10.13 0.02 -4.44
C ASN A 41 9.62 1.42 -4.80
N ASP A 42 8.40 1.55 -5.31
CA ASP A 42 7.82 2.87 -5.54
C ASP A 42 7.54 3.56 -4.21
N GLU A 43 7.79 4.87 -4.17
CA GLU A 43 7.37 5.68 -3.04
C GLU A 43 5.94 6.13 -3.26
N VAL A 44 5.11 5.93 -2.26
CA VAL A 44 3.67 6.18 -2.38
C VAL A 44 3.14 6.93 -1.17
N THR A 45 2.02 7.60 -1.38
CA THR A 45 1.19 8.11 -0.29
C THR A 45 -0.06 7.25 -0.22
N PHE A 46 -0.60 7.09 0.96
CA PHE A 46 -1.80 6.26 1.15
C PHE A 46 -2.53 6.65 2.41
N ASP A 47 -3.78 6.25 2.49
CA ASP A 47 -4.59 6.35 3.70
C ASP A 47 -4.74 4.96 4.31
N LEU A 48 -5.03 4.89 5.59
CA LEU A 48 -5.27 3.64 6.28
C LEU A 48 -6.74 3.48 6.56
N GLN A 49 -7.24 2.28 6.30
CA GLN A 49 -8.63 1.93 6.57
C GLN A 49 -8.66 0.62 7.33
N GLU A 50 -9.46 0.58 8.39
CA GLU A 50 -9.61 -0.63 9.16
C GLU A 50 -10.38 -1.67 8.37
N GLY A 51 -9.80 -2.87 8.29
CA GLY A 51 -10.39 -4.00 7.58
C GLY A 51 -10.52 -5.20 8.49
N LYS A 52 -10.98 -6.32 7.94
CA LYS A 52 -11.21 -7.54 8.72
C LYS A 52 -9.95 -8.12 9.35
N LYS A 53 -8.80 -7.89 8.72
CA LYS A 53 -7.52 -8.43 9.18
C LYS A 53 -6.59 -7.36 9.72
N GLY A 54 -7.09 -6.17 9.99
CA GLY A 54 -6.30 -5.06 10.45
C GLY A 54 -6.35 -3.89 9.48
N LEU A 55 -5.35 -3.02 9.54
CA LEU A 55 -5.32 -1.83 8.71
C LEU A 55 -4.87 -2.17 7.28
N ASN A 56 -5.59 -1.61 6.34
CA ASN A 56 -5.27 -1.72 4.91
C ASN A 56 -4.91 -0.34 4.36
N ALA A 57 -3.99 -0.32 3.40
CA ALA A 57 -3.69 0.90 2.66
C ALA A 57 -4.72 1.08 1.55
N VAL A 58 -5.26 2.29 1.47
CA VAL A 58 -6.24 2.66 0.43
C VAL A 58 -5.86 4.01 -0.16
N ASN A 59 -6.46 4.36 -1.29
CA ASN A 59 -6.16 5.62 -1.98
C ASN A 59 -4.67 5.79 -2.24
N VAL A 60 -4.02 4.71 -2.65
CA VAL A 60 -2.57 4.68 -2.84
C VAL A 60 -2.21 5.40 -4.13
N LYS A 61 -1.27 6.33 -4.03
CA LYS A 61 -0.75 7.10 -5.17
C LYS A 61 0.76 7.10 -5.15
N VAL A 62 1.35 7.01 -6.32
CA VAL A 62 2.81 7.17 -6.46
C VAL A 62 3.16 8.64 -6.30
N ILE A 63 4.19 8.91 -5.50
CA ILE A 63 4.67 10.28 -5.28
C ILE A 63 5.38 10.82 -6.51
#